data_bd1a5d9049e932b6a10dedc82eb9b4da
#
_entry.id   bd1a5d9049e932b6a10dedc82eb9b4da
#
_cell.length_a   1.000
_cell.length_b   1.000
_cell.length_c   1.000
_cell.angle_alpha   90.00
_cell.angle_beta   90.00
_cell.angle_gamma   90.00
#
_symmetry.space_group_name_H-M   'P 1'
#
loop_
_entity.id
_entity.type
_entity.pdbx_description
1 polymer ?
#
loop_
_entity_poly.entity_id
_entity_poly.type
_entity_poly.pdbx_seq_one_letter_code
_entity_poly.pdbx_strand_id
1 'polypeptide(L)'
;MTAVKRPYIIICEGNSEYTYIQKLNRFLLENNFNFTLNAKIAGSGHYTKIKNKYLNEHKNNPKLPIKIWVDKDTYVRNDEGDNDKYERNLSKIPDFLFSTMNFEDFLALHTDEKTLENWFQVCSRRHHHSRPLKEVEYLPLVKEHLFSNYNKGDIPFEITSDKLERLFKQKDSPKYFFRCGFADFLETLMKESKKTN
;
A
#
# COMPACT_ATOMS: atom_id res chain seq x y z
N MET A 1 -27.18 12.08 14.54
CA MET A 1 -25.89 11.97 15.29
C MET A 1 -24.82 11.49 14.33
N THR A 2 -23.77 12.25 14.10
CA THR A 2 -22.64 11.80 13.28
C THR A 2 -21.90 10.71 14.07
N ALA A 3 -21.84 9.50 13.51
CA ALA A 3 -21.13 8.40 14.14
C ALA A 3 -19.66 8.80 14.40
N VAL A 4 -19.16 8.52 15.59
CA VAL A 4 -17.76 8.80 15.95
C VAL A 4 -16.86 7.91 15.11
N LYS A 5 -16.07 8.52 14.22
CA LYS A 5 -15.13 7.79 13.36
C LYS A 5 -13.95 7.28 14.17
N ARG A 6 -13.59 6.01 13.97
CA ARG A 6 -12.37 5.40 14.55
C ARG A 6 -11.14 5.81 13.74
N PRO A 7 -10.20 6.59 14.30
CA PRO A 7 -8.99 6.99 13.59
C PRO A 7 -7.90 5.90 13.67
N TYR A 8 -7.19 5.71 12.56
CA TYR A 8 -5.99 4.89 12.45
C TYR A 8 -4.85 5.75 11.93
N ILE A 9 -3.64 5.57 12.44
CA ILE A 9 -2.44 6.19 11.88
C ILE A 9 -1.80 5.20 10.90
N ILE A 10 -1.52 5.67 9.68
CA ILE A 10 -0.83 4.90 8.66
C ILE A 10 0.48 5.59 8.35
N ILE A 11 1.59 4.97 8.71
CA ILE A 11 2.92 5.44 8.34
C ILE A 11 3.20 4.94 6.93
N CYS A 12 3.35 5.87 6.00
CA CYS A 12 3.63 5.64 4.59
C CYS A 12 5.11 5.80 4.30
N GLU A 13 5.64 5.02 3.36
CA GLU A 13 7.00 5.20 2.89
C GLU A 13 7.21 6.58 2.27
N GLY A 14 6.32 6.97 1.34
CA GLY A 14 6.43 8.18 0.56
C GLY A 14 5.10 8.86 0.21
N ASN A 15 5.17 9.67 -0.84
CA ASN A 15 4.03 10.48 -1.29
C ASN A 15 2.94 9.65 -1.99
N SER A 16 3.29 8.55 -2.64
CA SER A 16 2.33 7.74 -3.41
C SER A 16 1.27 7.14 -2.50
N GLU A 17 1.68 6.44 -1.44
CA GLU A 17 0.78 5.86 -0.44
C GLU A 17 -0.01 6.96 0.30
N TYR A 18 0.67 8.08 0.62
CA TYR A 18 0.01 9.22 1.24
C TYR A 18 -1.13 9.76 0.36
N THR A 19 -0.86 10.01 -0.92
CA THR A 19 -1.86 10.51 -1.88
C THR A 19 -3.02 9.53 -2.05
N TYR A 20 -2.72 8.22 -2.10
CA TYR A 20 -3.75 7.18 -2.15
C TYR A 20 -4.68 7.26 -0.93
N ILE A 21 -4.12 7.36 0.29
CA ILE A 21 -4.92 7.46 1.51
C ILE A 21 -5.77 8.73 1.52
N GLN A 22 -5.28 9.86 1.00
CA GLN A 22 -6.08 11.09 0.91
C GLN A 22 -7.31 10.89 -0.01
N LYS A 23 -7.13 10.27 -1.18
CA LYS A 23 -8.26 9.93 -2.08
C LYS A 23 -9.20 8.91 -1.44
N LEU A 24 -8.65 7.89 -0.79
CA LEU A 24 -9.43 6.88 -0.09
C LEU A 24 -10.27 7.49 1.04
N ASN A 25 -9.73 8.40 1.84
CA ASN A 25 -10.48 9.08 2.90
C ASN A 25 -11.68 9.87 2.36
N ARG A 26 -11.55 10.50 1.17
CA ARG A 26 -12.68 11.17 0.51
C ARG A 26 -13.78 10.16 0.20
N PHE A 27 -13.43 9.03 -0.44
CA PHE A 27 -14.37 7.94 -0.71
C PHE A 27 -15.03 7.40 0.58
N LEU A 28 -14.25 7.16 1.64
CA LEU A 28 -14.74 6.66 2.92
C LEU A 28 -15.74 7.65 3.57
N LEU A 29 -15.46 8.96 3.46
CA LEU A 29 -16.34 10.01 3.97
C LEU A 29 -17.66 10.06 3.20
N GLU A 30 -17.61 10.07 1.88
CA GLU A 30 -18.77 10.13 0.99
C GLU A 30 -19.69 8.91 1.12
N ASN A 31 -19.10 7.75 1.47
CA ASN A 31 -19.85 6.49 1.65
C ASN A 31 -20.11 6.15 3.13
N ASN A 32 -19.99 7.12 4.05
CA ASN A 32 -20.36 7.02 5.46
C ASN A 32 -19.67 5.88 6.25
N PHE A 33 -18.43 5.52 5.89
CA PHE A 33 -17.65 4.58 6.70
C PHE A 33 -17.30 5.19 8.07
N ASN A 34 -17.29 4.36 9.11
CA ASN A 34 -17.09 4.78 10.52
C ASN A 34 -15.60 4.82 10.94
N PHE A 35 -14.67 4.88 10.02
CA PHE A 35 -13.24 5.02 10.31
C PHE A 35 -12.57 6.05 9.39
N THR A 36 -11.37 6.48 9.80
CA THR A 36 -10.51 7.38 9.02
C THR A 36 -9.05 6.94 9.11
N LEU A 37 -8.28 7.22 8.07
CA LEU A 37 -6.86 6.87 7.97
C LEU A 37 -6.03 8.16 7.98
N ASN A 38 -5.23 8.36 9.03
CA ASN A 38 -4.35 9.52 9.18
C ASN A 38 -2.95 9.16 8.65
N ALA A 39 -2.69 9.49 7.39
CA ALA A 39 -1.43 9.19 6.75
C ALA A 39 -0.28 10.06 7.29
N LYS A 40 0.89 9.45 7.51
CA LYS A 40 2.13 10.10 7.98
C LYS A 40 3.30 9.60 7.14
N ILE A 41 3.99 10.49 6.45
CA ILE A 41 5.14 10.15 5.61
C ILE A 41 6.38 9.93 6.47
N ALA A 42 7.08 8.81 6.26
CA ALA A 42 8.39 8.51 6.84
C ALA A 42 9.55 9.11 6.03
N GLY A 43 9.34 9.31 4.72
CA GLY A 43 10.30 9.88 3.79
C GLY A 43 11.29 8.87 3.20
N SER A 44 11.17 7.59 3.52
CA SER A 44 11.92 6.49 2.92
C SER A 44 11.47 5.15 3.51
N GLY A 45 11.59 4.06 2.75
CA GLY A 45 11.37 2.68 3.20
C GLY A 45 12.46 2.12 4.14
N HIS A 46 13.54 2.86 4.40
CA HIS A 46 14.59 2.41 5.30
C HIS A 46 14.08 2.20 6.73
N TYR A 47 14.36 1.02 7.29
CA TYR A 47 13.88 0.61 8.61
C TYR A 47 14.10 1.66 9.71
N THR A 48 15.27 2.30 9.77
CA THR A 48 15.58 3.30 10.80
C THR A 48 14.64 4.50 10.74
N LYS A 49 14.31 5.00 9.53
CA LYS A 49 13.38 6.13 9.37
C LYS A 49 11.95 5.71 9.74
N ILE A 50 11.51 4.54 9.28
CA ILE A 50 10.22 3.96 9.63
C ILE A 50 10.10 3.80 11.15
N LYS A 51 11.09 3.18 11.80
CA LYS A 51 11.13 3.01 13.25
C LYS A 51 11.04 4.32 14.00
N ASN A 52 11.84 5.32 13.62
CA ASN A 52 11.83 6.63 14.29
C ASN A 52 10.47 7.31 14.14
N LYS A 53 9.86 7.24 12.96
CA LYS A 53 8.52 7.77 12.72
C LYS A 53 7.48 7.05 13.57
N TYR A 54 7.52 5.71 13.61
CA TYR A 54 6.63 4.89 14.45
C TYR A 54 6.73 5.26 15.93
N LEU A 55 7.95 5.32 16.49
CA LEU A 55 8.15 5.66 17.90
C LEU A 55 7.64 7.06 18.24
N ASN A 56 7.84 8.03 17.33
CA ASN A 56 7.34 9.39 17.52
C ASN A 56 5.80 9.44 17.50
N GLU A 57 5.16 8.78 16.52
CA GLU A 57 3.70 8.73 16.45
C GLU A 57 3.10 7.98 17.64
N HIS A 58 3.71 6.88 18.07
CA HIS A 58 3.26 6.11 19.26
C HIS A 58 3.36 6.94 20.55
N LYS A 59 4.43 7.72 20.70
CA LYS A 59 4.59 8.63 21.85
C LYS A 59 3.52 9.71 21.87
N ASN A 60 3.23 10.31 20.71
CA ASN A 60 2.27 11.41 20.59
C ASN A 60 0.80 10.96 20.60
N ASN A 61 0.54 9.71 20.19
CA ASN A 61 -0.80 9.15 20.02
C ASN A 61 -0.90 7.74 20.63
N PRO A 62 -0.66 7.55 21.95
CA PRO A 62 -0.47 6.23 22.55
C PRO A 62 -1.71 5.34 22.52
N LYS A 63 -2.89 5.90 22.26
CA LYS A 63 -4.17 5.19 22.20
C LYS A 63 -4.64 4.87 20.79
N LEU A 64 -3.96 5.40 19.76
CA LEU A 64 -4.37 5.18 18.38
C LEU A 64 -3.63 3.96 17.80
N PRO A 65 -4.33 3.08 17.07
CA PRO A 65 -3.69 2.02 16.33
C PRO A 65 -2.84 2.60 15.21
N ILE A 66 -1.61 2.12 15.12
CA ILE A 66 -0.64 2.54 14.10
C ILE A 66 -0.36 1.34 13.19
N LYS A 67 -0.40 1.54 11.88
CA LYS A 67 0.03 0.60 10.86
C LYS A 67 1.13 1.23 10.01
N ILE A 68 1.99 0.41 9.42
CA ILE A 68 3.12 0.85 8.61
C ILE A 68 2.96 0.23 7.22
N TRP A 69 2.76 1.06 6.21
CA TRP A 69 2.59 0.63 4.83
C TRP A 69 3.82 1.01 4.01
N VAL A 70 4.54 0.01 3.54
CA VAL A 70 5.80 0.15 2.81
C VAL A 70 5.91 -0.88 1.68
N ASP A 71 6.71 -0.56 0.68
CA ASP A 71 7.04 -1.48 -0.40
C ASP A 71 8.02 -2.56 0.06
N LYS A 72 7.87 -3.76 -0.46
CA LYS A 72 8.76 -4.88 -0.15
C LYS A 72 10.07 -4.82 -0.95
N ASP A 73 10.14 -4.03 -1.99
CA ASP A 73 11.28 -3.92 -2.89
C ASP A 73 12.59 -3.57 -2.15
N THR A 74 12.53 -2.60 -1.22
CA THR A 74 13.67 -2.20 -0.38
C THR A 74 14.23 -3.35 0.46
N TYR A 75 13.38 -4.32 0.82
CA TYR A 75 13.75 -5.47 1.67
C TYR A 75 14.22 -6.67 0.87
N VAL A 76 13.93 -6.72 -0.43
CA VAL A 76 14.38 -7.76 -1.35
C VAL A 76 15.67 -7.36 -2.09
N ARG A 77 15.89 -6.06 -2.29
CA ARG A 77 17.14 -5.57 -2.88
C ARG A 77 18.29 -5.73 -1.90
N ASN A 78 19.10 -6.72 -2.16
CA ASN A 78 20.26 -7.12 -1.34
C ASN A 78 21.48 -6.20 -1.50
N ASP A 79 21.33 -4.96 -1.95
CA ASP A 79 22.46 -4.12 -2.32
C ASP A 79 23.28 -3.60 -1.10
N GLU A 80 22.82 -3.79 0.15
CA GLU A 80 23.47 -3.21 1.32
C GLU A 80 23.69 -4.16 2.52
N GLY A 81 23.63 -5.46 2.37
CA GLY A 81 24.06 -6.44 3.39
C GLY A 81 23.27 -6.44 4.72
N ASP A 82 22.09 -5.82 4.78
CA ASP A 82 21.32 -5.59 6.00
C ASP A 82 19.98 -6.34 6.07
N ASN A 83 19.68 -7.26 5.14
CA ASN A 83 18.39 -7.98 5.13
C ASN A 83 18.15 -8.79 6.41
N ASP A 84 19.16 -9.43 6.96
CA ASP A 84 19.07 -10.14 8.23
C ASP A 84 18.72 -9.22 9.41
N LYS A 85 19.13 -7.95 9.34
CA LYS A 85 18.74 -6.96 10.35
C LYS A 85 17.29 -6.52 10.16
N TYR A 86 16.80 -6.45 8.93
CA TYR A 86 15.40 -6.09 8.67
C TYR A 86 14.44 -7.14 9.21
N GLU A 87 14.62 -8.42 8.90
CA GLU A 87 13.74 -9.48 9.41
C GLU A 87 13.76 -9.57 10.94
N ARG A 88 14.94 -9.50 11.55
CA ARG A 88 15.09 -9.46 13.03
C ARG A 88 14.54 -8.19 13.66
N ASN A 89 14.53 -7.08 12.94
CA ASN A 89 14.02 -5.81 13.45
C ASN A 89 12.53 -5.61 13.17
N LEU A 90 11.98 -6.21 12.11
CA LEU A 90 10.55 -6.23 11.84
C LEU A 90 9.76 -6.91 12.95
N SER A 91 10.33 -7.96 13.58
CA SER A 91 9.72 -8.61 14.73
C SER A 91 9.57 -7.72 15.96
N LYS A 92 10.28 -6.58 16.03
CA LYS A 92 10.24 -5.62 17.15
C LYS A 92 9.22 -4.51 16.98
N ILE A 93 8.68 -4.34 15.77
CA ILE A 93 7.61 -3.41 15.48
C ILE A 93 6.48 -4.22 14.83
N PRO A 94 5.42 -4.52 15.57
CA PRO A 94 4.24 -5.16 15.00
C PRO A 94 3.60 -4.21 13.97
N ASP A 95 2.82 -4.77 13.03
CA ASP A 95 1.91 -3.98 12.22
C ASP A 95 2.45 -3.45 10.86
N PHE A 96 3.46 -4.12 10.29
CA PHE A 96 3.84 -3.86 8.91
C PHE A 96 2.82 -4.42 7.91
N LEU A 97 2.46 -3.58 6.94
CA LEU A 97 1.59 -3.88 5.81
C LEU A 97 2.43 -3.73 4.54
N PHE A 98 2.97 -4.84 4.04
CA PHE A 98 3.81 -4.79 2.84
C PHE A 98 3.01 -4.78 1.55
N SER A 99 3.38 -3.91 0.61
CA SER A 99 3.10 -4.11 -0.82
C SER A 99 4.19 -4.99 -1.42
N THR A 100 3.80 -6.02 -2.15
CA THR A 100 4.73 -6.84 -2.93
C THR A 100 4.97 -6.14 -4.24
N MET A 101 6.05 -5.90 -4.40
CA MET A 101 7.28 -5.34 -4.72
C MET A 101 7.23 -3.83 -4.63
N ASN A 102 6.47 -3.15 -5.52
CA ASN A 102 6.33 -1.71 -5.63
C ASN A 102 4.88 -1.27 -5.41
N PHE A 103 4.68 -0.02 -5.06
CA PHE A 103 3.35 0.59 -4.92
C PHE A 103 2.52 0.49 -6.21
N GLU A 104 3.13 0.55 -7.38
CA GLU A 104 2.44 0.45 -8.68
C GLU A 104 1.83 -0.93 -8.92
N ASP A 105 2.40 -1.99 -8.34
CA ASP A 105 1.81 -3.34 -8.36
C ASP A 105 0.49 -3.38 -7.56
N PHE A 106 0.44 -2.63 -6.45
CA PHE A 106 -0.81 -2.42 -5.72
C PHE A 106 -1.83 -1.62 -6.54
N LEU A 107 -1.41 -0.58 -7.27
CA LEU A 107 -2.32 0.16 -8.16
C LEU A 107 -2.87 -0.72 -9.27
N ALA A 108 -2.08 -1.66 -9.79
CA ALA A 108 -2.51 -2.60 -10.83
C ALA A 108 -3.69 -3.47 -10.37
N LEU A 109 -3.78 -3.82 -9.07
CA LEU A 109 -4.90 -4.57 -8.51
C LEU A 109 -6.27 -3.86 -8.61
N HIS A 110 -6.30 -2.57 -8.95
CA HIS A 110 -7.55 -1.82 -9.17
C HIS A 110 -8.01 -1.83 -10.62
N THR A 111 -7.20 -2.37 -11.54
CA THR A 111 -7.52 -2.40 -12.96
C THR A 111 -8.44 -3.58 -13.31
N ASP A 112 -8.90 -3.65 -14.54
CA ASP A 112 -9.59 -4.82 -15.04
C ASP A 112 -8.65 -6.02 -15.17
N GLU A 113 -9.21 -7.22 -15.27
CA GLU A 113 -8.44 -8.48 -15.28
C GLU A 113 -7.47 -8.55 -16.48
N LYS A 114 -7.85 -8.02 -17.63
CA LYS A 114 -6.99 -8.02 -18.84
C LYS A 114 -5.76 -7.14 -18.65
N THR A 115 -5.96 -5.95 -18.10
CA THR A 115 -4.88 -5.01 -17.80
C THR A 115 -3.95 -5.59 -16.74
N LEU A 116 -4.50 -6.18 -15.68
CA LEU A 116 -3.71 -6.82 -14.63
C LEU A 116 -2.90 -8.01 -15.16
N GLU A 117 -3.52 -8.85 -16.00
CA GLU A 117 -2.82 -9.97 -16.64
C GLU A 117 -1.65 -9.51 -17.49
N ASN A 118 -1.88 -8.48 -18.32
CA ASN A 118 -0.81 -7.91 -19.13
C ASN A 118 0.35 -7.40 -18.26
N TRP A 119 0.05 -6.67 -17.19
CA TRP A 119 1.05 -6.20 -16.23
C TRP A 119 1.81 -7.35 -15.56
N PHE A 120 1.10 -8.38 -15.15
CA PHE A 120 1.71 -9.58 -14.57
C PHE A 120 2.69 -10.25 -15.55
N GLN A 121 2.34 -10.37 -16.84
CA GLN A 121 3.21 -10.92 -17.86
C GLN A 121 4.47 -10.07 -18.08
N VAL A 122 4.33 -8.74 -18.09
CA VAL A 122 5.47 -7.81 -18.18
C VAL A 122 6.41 -8.00 -16.99
N CYS A 123 5.88 -8.01 -15.77
CA CYS A 123 6.64 -8.22 -14.54
C CYS A 123 7.32 -9.58 -14.50
N SER A 124 6.63 -10.64 -14.92
CA SER A 124 7.16 -12.02 -14.93
C SER A 124 8.33 -12.16 -15.88
N ARG A 125 8.23 -11.62 -17.10
CA ARG A 125 9.33 -11.64 -18.08
C ARG A 125 10.58 -10.90 -17.60
N ARG A 126 10.41 -9.94 -16.70
CA ARG A 126 11.50 -9.14 -16.12
C ARG A 126 11.98 -9.69 -14.76
N HIS A 127 11.45 -10.84 -14.31
CA HIS A 127 11.76 -11.42 -13.01
C HIS A 127 11.51 -10.47 -11.83
N HIS A 128 10.56 -9.55 -11.97
CA HIS A 128 10.26 -8.50 -10.98
C HIS A 128 9.94 -9.07 -9.58
N HIS A 129 9.36 -10.25 -9.49
CA HIS A 129 9.03 -10.95 -8.22
C HIS A 129 10.25 -11.33 -7.38
N SER A 130 11.42 -11.50 -7.98
CA SER A 130 12.67 -11.87 -7.31
C SER A 130 13.76 -10.81 -7.43
N ARG A 131 13.66 -9.97 -8.46
CA ARG A 131 14.55 -8.84 -8.69
C ARG A 131 13.70 -7.60 -8.96
N PRO A 132 13.30 -6.86 -7.91
CA PRO A 132 12.48 -5.65 -8.07
C PRO A 132 13.14 -4.68 -9.05
N LEU A 133 12.37 -4.25 -10.05
CA LEU A 133 12.84 -3.29 -11.05
C LEU A 133 13.11 -1.95 -10.37
N LYS A 134 14.18 -1.27 -10.78
CA LYS A 134 14.46 0.10 -10.33
C LYS A 134 13.49 1.08 -11.00
N GLU A 135 13.27 2.24 -10.40
CA GLU A 135 12.34 3.25 -10.89
C GLU A 135 12.55 3.60 -12.38
N VAL A 136 13.82 3.75 -12.78
CA VAL A 136 14.19 4.04 -14.18
C VAL A 136 13.78 2.94 -15.16
N GLU A 137 13.63 1.70 -14.69
CA GLU A 137 13.24 0.55 -15.49
C GLU A 137 11.72 0.39 -15.52
N TYR A 138 11.04 0.50 -14.38
CA TYR A 138 9.62 0.17 -14.32
C TYR A 138 8.69 1.35 -14.63
N LEU A 139 9.08 2.59 -14.37
CA LEU A 139 8.22 3.74 -14.64
C LEU A 139 7.79 3.88 -16.11
N PRO A 140 8.67 3.67 -17.10
CA PRO A 140 8.25 3.58 -18.51
C PRO A 140 7.24 2.44 -18.75
N LEU A 141 7.44 1.27 -18.13
CA LEU A 141 6.54 0.13 -18.28
C LEU A 141 5.16 0.39 -17.67
N VAL A 142 5.10 1.07 -16.51
CA VAL A 142 3.83 1.49 -15.91
C VAL A 142 3.06 2.41 -16.86
N LYS A 143 3.74 3.37 -17.49
CA LYS A 143 3.10 4.27 -18.48
C LYS A 143 2.61 3.54 -19.73
N GLU A 144 3.34 2.55 -20.18
CA GLU A 144 3.00 1.79 -21.38
C GLU A 144 1.87 0.77 -21.12
N HIS A 145 1.88 0.10 -19.98
CA HIS A 145 1.05 -1.10 -19.76
C HIS A 145 -0.06 -0.94 -18.71
N LEU A 146 0.01 0.08 -17.84
CA LEU A 146 -1.01 0.33 -16.80
C LEU A 146 -1.71 1.67 -16.96
N PHE A 147 -0.95 2.76 -16.89
CA PHE A 147 -1.51 4.12 -16.80
C PHE A 147 -0.69 5.11 -17.64
N SER A 148 -1.13 5.39 -18.85
CA SER A 148 -0.38 6.22 -19.82
C SER A 148 0.05 7.59 -19.30
N ASN A 149 -0.74 8.21 -18.41
CA ASN A 149 -0.47 9.52 -17.82
C ASN A 149 0.08 9.44 -16.40
N TYR A 150 0.62 8.29 -15.98
CA TYR A 150 1.12 8.11 -14.62
C TYR A 150 2.32 9.01 -14.33
N ASN A 151 2.25 9.71 -13.20
CA ASN A 151 3.40 10.37 -12.59
C ASN A 151 3.57 9.83 -11.17
N LYS A 152 4.82 9.58 -10.78
CA LYS A 152 5.11 9.07 -9.44
C LYS A 152 4.61 10.07 -8.38
N GLY A 153 3.92 9.54 -7.38
CA GLY A 153 3.28 10.36 -6.34
C GLY A 153 1.82 10.68 -6.60
N ASP A 154 1.35 10.49 -7.84
CA ASP A 154 -0.06 10.64 -8.20
C ASP A 154 -0.80 9.30 -8.17
N ILE A 155 -2.12 9.38 -8.01
CA ILE A 155 -3.01 8.22 -8.19
C ILE A 155 -3.78 8.44 -9.49
N PRO A 156 -3.59 7.57 -10.50
CA PRO A 156 -4.08 7.81 -11.87
C PRO A 156 -5.58 7.57 -12.05
N PHE A 157 -6.31 7.41 -10.93
CA PHE A 157 -7.75 7.18 -10.93
C PHE A 157 -8.41 7.70 -9.66
N GLU A 158 -9.73 7.85 -9.70
CA GLU A 158 -10.54 8.08 -8.50
C GLU A 158 -10.87 6.74 -7.82
N ILE A 159 -10.90 6.73 -6.49
CA ILE A 159 -11.31 5.56 -5.71
C ILE A 159 -12.84 5.41 -5.82
N THR A 160 -13.28 4.26 -6.32
CA THR A 160 -14.70 3.91 -6.47
C THR A 160 -14.96 2.52 -5.87
N SER A 161 -16.23 2.20 -5.63
CA SER A 161 -16.63 0.86 -5.17
C SER A 161 -16.14 -0.23 -6.10
N ASP A 162 -16.29 -0.08 -7.42
CA ASP A 162 -15.84 -1.05 -8.41
C ASP A 162 -14.32 -1.31 -8.35
N LYS A 163 -13.53 -0.24 -8.14
CA LYS A 163 -12.08 -0.37 -8.03
C LYS A 163 -11.68 -1.10 -6.75
N LEU A 164 -12.35 -0.82 -5.64
CA LEU A 164 -12.09 -1.53 -4.38
C LEU A 164 -12.57 -2.99 -4.46
N GLU A 165 -13.66 -3.28 -5.14
CA GLU A 165 -14.09 -4.66 -5.39
C GLU A 165 -13.06 -5.43 -6.21
N ARG A 166 -12.51 -4.82 -7.26
CA ARG A 166 -11.41 -5.41 -8.05
C ARG A 166 -10.19 -5.66 -7.18
N LEU A 167 -9.74 -4.65 -6.41
CA LEU A 167 -8.65 -4.80 -5.46
C LEU A 167 -8.83 -6.02 -4.56
N PHE A 168 -9.98 -6.12 -3.88
CA PHE A 168 -10.24 -7.19 -2.92
C PHE A 168 -10.39 -8.57 -3.58
N LYS A 169 -10.95 -8.64 -4.78
CA LYS A 169 -11.01 -9.87 -5.57
C LYS A 169 -9.64 -10.33 -6.06
N GLN A 170 -8.81 -9.39 -6.48
CA GLN A 170 -7.55 -9.69 -7.17
C GLN A 170 -6.36 -9.91 -6.22
N LYS A 171 -6.36 -9.28 -5.03
CA LYS A 171 -5.28 -9.43 -4.05
C LYS A 171 -5.07 -10.87 -3.58
N ASP A 172 -6.11 -11.69 -3.58
CA ASP A 172 -6.08 -13.08 -3.13
C ASP A 172 -5.92 -14.09 -4.29
N SER A 173 -5.85 -13.61 -5.52
CA SER A 173 -5.72 -14.48 -6.69
C SER A 173 -4.41 -15.28 -6.64
N PRO A 174 -4.45 -16.62 -6.72
CA PRO A 174 -3.24 -17.43 -6.77
C PRO A 174 -2.45 -17.27 -8.07
N LYS A 175 -3.09 -16.66 -9.09
CA LYS A 175 -2.52 -16.44 -10.42
C LYS A 175 -1.40 -15.41 -10.40
N TYR A 176 -1.48 -14.43 -9.51
CA TYR A 176 -0.54 -13.30 -9.46
C TYR A 176 0.30 -13.35 -8.18
N PHE A 177 1.54 -12.89 -8.26
CA PHE A 177 2.38 -12.74 -7.07
C PHE A 177 2.17 -11.41 -6.33
N PHE A 178 1.33 -10.53 -6.87
CA PHE A 178 1.01 -9.25 -6.23
C PHE A 178 0.23 -9.48 -4.94
N ARG A 179 0.74 -8.95 -3.85
CA ARG A 179 0.10 -9.01 -2.52
C ARG A 179 0.23 -7.65 -1.86
N CYS A 180 -0.76 -7.30 -1.07
CA CYS A 180 -0.72 -6.04 -0.33
C CYS A 180 -1.43 -6.18 1.03
N GLY A 181 -0.66 -6.18 2.10
CA GLY A 181 -1.20 -6.23 3.47
C GLY A 181 -2.10 -5.03 3.79
N PHE A 182 -1.88 -3.87 3.14
CA PHE A 182 -2.78 -2.74 3.28
C PHE A 182 -4.18 -3.03 2.69
N ALA A 183 -4.26 -3.78 1.59
CA ALA A 183 -5.54 -4.19 1.02
C ALA A 183 -6.32 -5.13 1.95
N ASP A 184 -5.63 -6.07 2.63
CA ASP A 184 -6.24 -6.96 3.63
C ASP A 184 -6.76 -6.19 4.83
N PHE A 185 -5.95 -5.26 5.34
CA PHE A 185 -6.32 -4.39 6.44
C PHE A 185 -7.53 -3.52 6.08
N LEU A 186 -7.52 -2.88 4.91
CA LEU A 186 -8.62 -2.04 4.42
C LEU A 186 -9.92 -2.83 4.27
N GLU A 187 -9.87 -4.01 3.65
CA GLU A 187 -11.04 -4.88 3.48
C GLU A 187 -11.67 -5.25 4.82
N THR A 188 -10.82 -5.58 5.81
CA THR A 188 -11.26 -5.88 7.18
C THR A 188 -12.00 -4.71 7.81
N LEU A 189 -11.43 -3.50 7.75
CA LEU A 189 -12.06 -2.30 8.30
C LEU A 189 -13.40 -1.96 7.61
N MET A 190 -13.46 -2.12 6.30
CA MET A 190 -14.69 -1.85 5.55
C MET A 190 -15.81 -2.86 5.88
N LYS A 191 -15.46 -4.15 6.05
CA LYS A 191 -16.41 -5.19 6.50
C LYS A 191 -16.92 -4.93 7.92
N GLU A 192 -16.06 -4.53 8.83
CA GLU A 192 -16.43 -4.18 10.21
C GLU A 192 -17.34 -2.95 10.26
N SER A 193 -17.03 -1.91 9.47
CA SER A 193 -17.81 -0.69 9.40
C SER A 193 -19.25 -0.94 8.91
N LYS A 194 -19.46 -1.85 7.96
CA LYS A 194 -20.80 -2.22 7.46
C LYS A 194 -21.64 -2.98 8.47
N LYS A 195 -21.02 -3.69 9.43
CA LYS A 195 -21.74 -4.43 10.49
C LYS A 195 -22.28 -3.54 11.60
N THR A 196 -21.80 -2.31 11.67
CA THR A 196 -22.11 -1.37 12.78
C THR A 196 -23.20 -0.35 12.38
N ASN A 197 -23.61 -0.32 11.12
CA ASN A 197 -24.71 0.46 10.56
C ASN A 197 -25.93 -0.43 10.35
#